data_9f86c66bc66c776d6aa0569b70e10f24
#
_entry.id   9f86c66bc66c776d6aa0569b70e10f24
#
_cell.length_a   1.000
_cell.length_b   1.000
_cell.length_c   1.000
_cell.angle_alpha   90.00
_cell.angle_beta   90.00
_cell.angle_gamma   90.00
#
_symmetry.space_group_name_H-M   'P 1'
#
loop_
_entity.id
_entity.type
_entity.pdbx_description
1 polymer ?
#
loop_
_entity_poly.entity_id
_entity_poly.type
_entity_poly.pdbx_seq_one_letter_code
_entity_poly.pdbx_strand_id
1 'polypeptide(L)'
;MTRIKKKPDLYSIGDNPFKEGLFIDANKQMYDIVTRSGNKERVNYSLENIPYTKVFEVAGAKKKVMALPVRAKEMLLYFMHSIDSGMDVLWIDRVSYMKAYGIKSVNTFKDAIRSLSEELFIYPHASVKDVYWINPHYFFKGSRMIKYPDKVKFKNK
;
A
#
# COMPACT_ATOMS: atom_id res chain seq x y z
N MET A 1 42.71 -4.29 -6.40
CA MET A 1 41.82 -3.26 -6.95
C MET A 1 40.42 -3.85 -7.15
N THR A 2 39.46 -3.37 -6.40
CA THR A 2 38.06 -3.77 -6.58
C THR A 2 37.53 -3.07 -7.85
N ARG A 3 37.20 -3.84 -8.88
CA ARG A 3 36.55 -3.30 -10.08
C ARG A 3 35.19 -2.72 -9.66
N ILE A 4 35.03 -1.41 -9.70
CA ILE A 4 33.73 -0.75 -9.55
C ILE A 4 32.90 -1.19 -10.76
N LYS A 5 31.89 -2.04 -10.54
CA LYS A 5 30.96 -2.44 -11.59
C LYS A 5 30.17 -1.20 -11.99
N LYS A 6 30.33 -0.75 -13.23
CA LYS A 6 29.53 0.34 -13.79
C LYS A 6 28.06 -0.07 -13.82
N LYS A 7 27.19 0.78 -13.28
CA LYS A 7 25.75 0.56 -13.34
C LYS A 7 25.31 0.43 -14.80
N PRO A 8 24.54 -0.62 -15.17
CA PRO A 8 24.02 -0.75 -16.52
C PRO A 8 23.05 0.38 -16.86
N ASP A 9 22.98 0.74 -18.12
CA ASP A 9 21.96 1.65 -18.63
C ASP A 9 20.62 0.91 -18.73
N LEU A 10 19.75 1.17 -17.76
CA LEU A 10 18.45 0.51 -17.65
C LEU A 10 17.45 0.96 -18.74
N TYR A 11 17.70 2.10 -19.40
CA TYR A 11 16.83 2.59 -20.48
C TYR A 11 17.07 1.90 -21.82
N SER A 12 18.26 1.34 -22.00
CA SER A 12 18.65 0.63 -23.23
C SER A 12 18.62 -0.89 -23.10
N ILE A 13 18.10 -1.43 -21.99
CA ILE A 13 18.17 -2.86 -21.68
C ILE A 13 17.19 -3.73 -22.48
N GLY A 14 16.28 -3.10 -23.21
CA GLY A 14 15.25 -3.76 -24.02
C GLY A 14 13.85 -3.71 -23.41
N ASP A 15 12.91 -4.40 -24.04
CA ASP A 15 11.52 -4.43 -23.63
C ASP A 15 11.28 -5.48 -22.53
N ASN A 16 10.34 -5.17 -21.64
CA ASN A 16 9.89 -6.12 -20.62
C ASN A 16 9.19 -7.32 -21.30
N PRO A 17 9.66 -8.56 -21.06
CA PRO A 17 9.06 -9.75 -21.67
C PRO A 17 7.61 -10.01 -21.26
N PHE A 18 7.16 -9.46 -20.14
CA PHE A 18 5.76 -9.56 -19.68
C PHE A 18 4.82 -8.55 -20.37
N LYS A 19 5.35 -7.67 -21.23
CA LYS A 19 4.56 -6.71 -22.00
C LYS A 19 3.60 -7.40 -22.96
N GLU A 20 3.99 -8.53 -23.55
CA GLU A 20 3.10 -9.33 -24.38
C GLU A 20 1.93 -9.89 -23.58
N GLY A 21 0.72 -9.67 -24.10
CA GLY A 21 -0.51 -10.09 -23.43
C GLY A 21 -0.98 -9.20 -22.26
N LEU A 22 -0.22 -8.15 -21.95
CA LEU A 22 -0.67 -7.15 -20.96
C LEU A 22 -1.84 -6.35 -21.56
N PHE A 23 -2.97 -6.36 -20.85
CA PHE A 23 -4.14 -5.54 -21.17
C PHE A 23 -4.42 -4.62 -19.98
N ILE A 24 -4.46 -3.31 -20.23
CA ILE A 24 -4.79 -2.30 -19.23
C ILE A 24 -6.15 -1.73 -19.56
N ASP A 25 -7.16 -2.11 -18.76
CA ASP A 25 -8.50 -1.56 -18.87
C ASP A 25 -8.57 -0.24 -18.10
N ALA A 26 -8.89 0.84 -18.79
CA ALA A 26 -8.91 2.17 -18.20
C ALA A 26 -10.21 2.91 -18.53
N ASN A 27 -10.77 3.59 -17.53
CA ASN A 27 -11.85 4.53 -17.67
C ASN A 27 -11.33 5.96 -17.79
N LYS A 28 -11.91 6.73 -18.71
CA LYS A 28 -11.73 8.19 -18.76
C LYS A 28 -12.78 8.83 -17.87
N GLN A 29 -12.33 9.54 -16.85
CA GLN A 29 -13.19 10.36 -16.03
C GLN A 29 -12.84 11.84 -16.23
N MET A 30 -13.88 12.68 -16.28
CA MET A 30 -13.72 14.12 -16.37
C MET A 30 -13.98 14.73 -14.99
N TYR A 31 -13.02 15.52 -14.50
CA TYR A 31 -13.15 16.27 -13.25
C TYR A 31 -13.09 17.76 -13.53
N ASP A 32 -13.92 18.50 -12.82
CA ASP A 32 -13.79 19.95 -12.75
C ASP A 32 -12.80 20.29 -11.64
N ILE A 33 -11.70 20.91 -12.00
CA ILE A 33 -10.74 21.45 -11.03
C ILE A 33 -10.90 22.95 -10.96
N VAL A 34 -10.78 23.50 -9.76
CA VAL A 34 -10.70 24.94 -9.56
C VAL A 34 -9.23 25.33 -9.53
N THR A 35 -8.81 26.12 -10.50
CA THR A 35 -7.44 26.65 -10.55
C THR A 35 -7.23 27.70 -9.46
N ARG A 36 -5.96 28.04 -9.18
CA ARG A 36 -5.62 29.10 -8.21
C ARG A 36 -6.27 30.47 -8.52
N SER A 37 -6.55 30.72 -9.79
CA SER A 37 -7.26 31.94 -10.25
C SER A 37 -8.77 31.86 -10.06
N GLY A 38 -9.32 30.76 -9.54
CA GLY A 38 -10.74 30.53 -9.34
C GLY A 38 -11.49 30.06 -10.60
N ASN A 39 -10.79 29.86 -11.72
CA ASN A 39 -11.39 29.33 -12.94
C ASN A 39 -11.63 27.81 -12.81
N LYS A 40 -12.77 27.37 -13.35
CA LYS A 40 -13.07 25.94 -13.47
C LYS A 40 -12.48 25.43 -14.77
N GLU A 41 -11.61 24.45 -14.65
CA GLU A 41 -11.04 23.72 -15.80
C GLU A 41 -11.47 22.27 -15.75
N ARG A 42 -11.86 21.73 -16.90
CA ARG A 42 -12.24 20.33 -17.04
C ARG A 42 -11.03 19.51 -17.46
N VAL A 43 -10.63 18.57 -16.61
CA VAL A 43 -9.45 17.73 -16.83
C VAL A 43 -9.87 16.29 -17.07
N ASN A 44 -9.34 15.69 -18.13
CA ASN A 44 -9.48 14.26 -18.40
C ASN A 44 -8.49 13.49 -17.52
N TYR A 45 -9.01 12.52 -16.80
CA TYR A 45 -8.23 11.63 -15.96
C TYR A 45 -8.50 10.18 -16.36
N SER A 46 -7.43 9.43 -16.63
CA SER A 46 -7.53 8.00 -16.93
C SER A 46 -7.17 7.19 -15.70
N LEU A 47 -8.05 6.27 -15.30
CA LEU A 47 -7.84 5.34 -14.19
C LEU A 47 -7.89 3.91 -14.70
N GLU A 48 -6.99 3.09 -14.19
CA GLU A 48 -7.12 1.65 -14.36
C GLU A 48 -8.35 1.14 -13.60
N ASN A 49 -9.11 0.24 -14.24
CA ASN A 49 -10.29 -0.38 -13.62
C ASN A 49 -9.93 -1.43 -12.56
N ILE A 50 -8.70 -1.92 -12.57
CA ILE A 50 -8.21 -2.87 -11.57
C ILE A 50 -7.88 -2.11 -10.27
N PRO A 51 -8.48 -2.48 -9.14
CA PRO A 51 -8.13 -1.90 -7.85
C PRO A 51 -6.66 -2.10 -7.50
N TYR A 52 -6.04 -1.08 -6.96
CA TYR A 52 -4.64 -1.15 -6.51
C TYR A 52 -4.45 -0.50 -5.15
N THR A 53 -3.47 -0.99 -4.42
CA THR A 53 -3.03 -0.41 -3.15
C THR A 53 -1.78 0.43 -3.39
N LYS A 54 -1.79 1.66 -2.91
CA LYS A 54 -0.64 2.55 -2.94
C LYS A 54 0.28 2.24 -1.77
N VAL A 55 1.56 2.06 -2.05
CA VAL A 55 2.61 1.97 -1.04
C VAL A 55 3.44 3.24 -1.10
N PHE A 56 3.59 3.92 0.03
CA PHE A 56 4.26 5.21 0.08
C PHE A 56 5.73 5.05 0.47
N GLU A 57 6.61 5.68 -0.27
CA GLU A 57 8.05 5.70 0.01
C GLU A 57 8.37 6.73 1.10
N VAL A 58 8.06 6.39 2.35
CA VAL A 58 8.47 7.19 3.51
C VAL A 58 9.88 6.82 3.94
N ALA A 59 10.63 7.79 4.47
CA ALA A 59 11.98 7.57 4.95
C ALA A 59 12.05 6.39 5.95
N GLY A 60 12.90 5.41 5.67
CA GLY A 60 13.10 4.23 6.51
C GLY A 60 12.06 3.11 6.35
N ALA A 61 10.95 3.31 5.62
CA ALA A 61 9.91 2.28 5.46
C ALA A 61 10.44 1.00 4.81
N LYS A 62 11.21 1.11 3.74
CA LYS A 62 11.83 -0.04 3.07
C LYS A 62 12.71 -0.86 4.02
N LYS A 63 13.55 -0.18 4.82
CA LYS A 63 14.41 -0.84 5.81
C LYS A 63 13.60 -1.58 6.87
N LYS A 64 12.52 -0.97 7.37
CA LYS A 64 11.62 -1.60 8.33
C LYS A 64 10.95 -2.84 7.76
N VAL A 65 10.43 -2.79 6.53
CA VAL A 65 9.82 -3.93 5.85
C VAL A 65 10.84 -5.06 5.68
N MET A 66 12.05 -4.73 5.23
CA MET A 66 13.09 -5.75 5.00
C MET A 66 13.57 -6.42 6.30
N ALA A 67 13.49 -5.74 7.44
CA ALA A 67 13.86 -6.26 8.75
C ALA A 67 12.75 -7.09 9.43
N LEU A 68 11.51 -7.07 8.92
CA LEU A 68 10.41 -7.86 9.48
C LEU A 68 10.70 -9.36 9.40
N PRO A 69 10.27 -10.15 10.39
CA PRO A 69 10.21 -11.60 10.27
C PRO A 69 9.36 -12.03 9.06
N VAL A 70 9.67 -13.19 8.48
CA VAL A 70 9.00 -13.69 7.25
C VAL A 70 7.49 -13.71 7.39
N ARG A 71 6.97 -14.24 8.51
CA ARG A 71 5.51 -14.30 8.75
C ARG A 71 4.87 -12.93 8.89
N ALA A 72 5.57 -11.95 9.43
CA ALA A 72 5.11 -10.57 9.49
C ALA A 72 5.10 -9.91 8.10
N LYS A 73 6.09 -10.18 7.25
CA LYS A 73 6.10 -9.72 5.84
C LYS A 73 4.90 -10.28 5.06
N GLU A 74 4.65 -11.58 5.18
CA GLU A 74 3.50 -12.23 4.55
C GLU A 74 2.17 -11.60 5.01
N MET A 75 2.05 -11.34 6.29
CA MET A 75 0.86 -10.70 6.87
C MET A 75 0.71 -9.25 6.40
N LEU A 76 1.80 -8.50 6.28
CA LEU A 76 1.76 -7.14 5.73
C LEU A 76 1.23 -7.13 4.29
N LEU A 77 1.70 -8.06 3.46
CA LEU A 77 1.17 -8.24 2.09
C LEU A 77 -0.31 -8.61 2.11
N TYR A 78 -0.74 -9.46 3.03
CA TYR A 78 -2.16 -9.78 3.20
C TYR A 78 -2.98 -8.52 3.51
N PHE A 79 -2.53 -7.66 4.43
CA PHE A 79 -3.20 -6.40 4.73
C PHE A 79 -3.31 -5.50 3.48
N MET A 80 -2.22 -5.36 2.75
CA MET A 80 -2.17 -4.52 1.54
C MET A 80 -3.15 -5.00 0.46
N HIS A 81 -3.31 -6.32 0.30
CA HIS A 81 -4.21 -6.91 -0.70
C HIS A 81 -5.66 -7.00 -0.25
N SER A 82 -5.92 -7.11 1.05
CA SER A 82 -7.25 -7.39 1.60
C SER A 82 -8.02 -6.16 2.05
N ILE A 83 -7.34 -5.02 2.24
CA ILE A 83 -8.00 -3.78 2.65
C ILE A 83 -8.95 -3.29 1.56
N ASP A 84 -10.16 -2.90 1.94
CA ASP A 84 -11.13 -2.31 1.02
C ASP A 84 -10.78 -0.87 0.69
N SER A 85 -11.20 -0.42 -0.49
CA SER A 85 -10.95 0.94 -0.96
C SER A 85 -11.58 1.98 -0.02
N GLY A 86 -10.78 2.95 0.41
CA GLY A 86 -11.21 4.00 1.32
C GLY A 86 -11.31 3.59 2.79
N MET A 87 -11.04 2.33 3.12
CA MET A 87 -11.02 1.83 4.50
C MET A 87 -9.61 1.93 5.09
N ASP A 88 -9.55 2.17 6.39
CA ASP A 88 -8.31 2.19 7.18
C ASP A 88 -8.32 1.15 8.30
N VAL A 89 -9.24 0.21 8.22
CA VAL A 89 -9.44 -0.85 9.19
C VAL A 89 -9.72 -2.17 8.46
N LEU A 90 -9.17 -3.27 8.99
CA LEU A 90 -9.35 -4.61 8.46
C LEU A 90 -9.68 -5.59 9.59
N TRP A 91 -10.69 -6.42 9.37
CA TRP A 91 -10.96 -7.59 10.20
C TRP A 91 -10.27 -8.82 9.60
N ILE A 92 -9.62 -9.62 10.44
CA ILE A 92 -9.00 -10.89 10.05
C ILE A 92 -9.67 -12.02 10.82
N ASP A 93 -10.29 -12.95 10.09
CA ASP A 93 -10.61 -14.25 10.68
C ASP A 93 -9.32 -15.05 10.90
N ARG A 94 -8.85 -15.08 12.13
CA ARG A 94 -7.61 -15.73 12.51
C ARG A 94 -7.56 -17.19 12.09
N VAL A 95 -8.64 -17.94 12.29
CA VAL A 95 -8.66 -19.38 11.98
C VAL A 95 -8.51 -19.60 10.48
N SER A 96 -9.28 -18.88 9.68
CA SER A 96 -9.19 -18.95 8.22
C SER A 96 -7.84 -18.50 7.69
N TYR A 97 -7.27 -17.43 8.24
CA TYR A 97 -5.94 -16.94 7.87
C TYR A 97 -4.86 -17.98 8.17
N MET A 98 -4.85 -18.53 9.38
CA MET A 98 -3.86 -19.53 9.78
C MET A 98 -3.95 -20.78 8.89
N LYS A 99 -5.15 -21.23 8.57
CA LYS A 99 -5.37 -22.38 7.68
C LYS A 99 -4.88 -22.09 6.27
N ALA A 100 -5.22 -20.92 5.71
CA ALA A 100 -4.84 -20.54 4.34
C ALA A 100 -3.33 -20.44 4.14
N TYR A 101 -2.59 -19.98 5.15
CA TYR A 101 -1.14 -19.72 5.06
C TYR A 101 -0.28 -20.73 5.85
N GLY A 102 -0.85 -21.85 6.28
CA GLY A 102 -0.12 -22.96 6.91
C GLY A 102 0.50 -22.61 8.26
N ILE A 103 -0.13 -21.71 9.02
CA ILE A 103 0.31 -21.35 10.37
C ILE A 103 -0.33 -22.30 11.37
N LYS A 104 0.49 -23.10 12.04
CA LYS A 104 0.03 -24.11 12.99
C LYS A 104 -0.12 -23.58 14.42
N SER A 105 0.65 -22.57 14.79
CA SER A 105 0.71 -22.00 16.13
C SER A 105 0.03 -20.63 16.20
N VAL A 106 -0.87 -20.47 17.17
CA VAL A 106 -1.47 -19.15 17.49
C VAL A 106 -0.39 -18.14 17.89
N ASN A 107 0.66 -18.58 18.54
CA ASN A 107 1.76 -17.70 18.93
C ASN A 107 2.50 -17.14 17.70
N THR A 108 2.68 -17.94 16.65
CA THR A 108 3.27 -17.46 15.38
C THR A 108 2.41 -16.34 14.76
N PHE A 109 1.09 -16.50 14.76
CA PHE A 109 0.17 -15.44 14.31
C PHE A 109 0.28 -14.18 15.18
N LYS A 110 0.26 -14.34 16.51
CA LYS A 110 0.39 -13.22 17.45
C LYS A 110 1.73 -12.50 17.34
N ASP A 111 2.81 -13.24 17.11
CA ASP A 111 4.15 -12.65 16.93
C ASP A 111 4.23 -11.83 15.64
N ALA A 112 3.60 -12.28 14.56
CA ALA A 112 3.49 -11.50 13.33
C ALA A 112 2.72 -10.18 13.54
N ILE A 113 1.58 -10.23 14.22
CA ILE A 113 0.80 -9.03 14.61
C ILE A 113 1.66 -8.10 15.47
N ARG A 114 2.37 -8.64 16.46
CA ARG A 114 3.24 -7.86 17.35
C ARG A 114 4.33 -7.15 16.55
N SER A 115 5.04 -7.85 15.68
CA SER A 115 6.11 -7.27 14.85
C SER A 115 5.59 -6.13 13.97
N LEU A 116 4.42 -6.29 13.34
CA LEU A 116 3.80 -5.24 12.53
C LEU A 116 3.36 -4.04 13.38
N SER A 117 2.88 -4.29 14.60
CA SER A 117 2.42 -3.24 15.51
C SER A 117 3.58 -2.45 16.10
N GLU A 118 4.68 -3.11 16.48
CA GLU A 118 5.90 -2.48 16.98
C GLU A 118 6.53 -1.54 15.94
N GLU A 119 6.49 -1.92 14.66
CA GLU A 119 6.95 -1.10 13.54
C GLU A 119 5.90 -0.12 13.02
N LEU A 120 4.75 -0.04 13.67
CA LEU A 120 3.65 0.88 13.38
C LEU A 120 3.05 0.74 11.97
N PHE A 121 3.08 -0.44 11.37
CA PHE A 121 2.36 -0.71 10.12
C PHE A 121 0.86 -0.88 10.35
N ILE A 122 0.51 -1.48 11.47
CA ILE A 122 -0.86 -1.71 11.91
C ILE A 122 -0.99 -1.41 13.40
N TYR A 123 -2.22 -1.33 13.88
CA TYR A 123 -2.51 -1.22 15.31
C TYR A 123 -3.80 -1.98 15.66
N PRO A 124 -3.78 -2.87 16.67
CA PRO A 124 -4.98 -3.57 17.09
C PRO A 124 -6.06 -2.59 17.57
N HIS A 125 -7.30 -2.84 17.18
CA HIS A 125 -8.44 -2.05 17.67
C HIS A 125 -8.60 -2.23 19.19
N ALA A 126 -8.85 -1.15 19.91
CA ALA A 126 -8.86 -1.15 21.38
C ALA A 126 -9.95 -2.04 21.99
N SER A 127 -11.10 -2.18 21.32
CA SER A 127 -12.29 -2.85 21.89
C SER A 127 -12.84 -3.98 21.02
N VAL A 128 -12.48 -4.06 19.74
CA VAL A 128 -12.99 -5.10 18.84
C VAL A 128 -11.89 -6.08 18.50
N LYS A 129 -12.12 -7.35 18.82
CA LYS A 129 -11.16 -8.43 18.59
C LYS A 129 -10.95 -8.66 17.09
N ASP A 130 -9.72 -9.01 16.72
CA ASP A 130 -9.32 -9.37 15.35
C ASP A 130 -9.55 -8.25 14.32
N VAL A 131 -9.72 -7.02 14.78
CA VAL A 131 -9.78 -5.81 13.95
C VAL A 131 -8.53 -4.98 14.14
N TYR A 132 -7.97 -4.50 13.04
CA TYR A 132 -6.70 -3.79 13.02
C TYR A 132 -6.81 -2.52 12.19
N TRP A 133 -6.32 -1.41 12.75
CA TRP A 133 -6.08 -0.19 11.99
C TRP A 133 -4.86 -0.37 11.11
N ILE A 134 -4.92 0.08 9.86
CA ILE A 134 -3.73 0.23 9.03
C ILE A 134 -3.12 1.61 9.26
N ASN A 135 -1.81 1.73 9.07
CA ASN A 135 -1.16 3.02 9.10
C ASN A 135 -1.14 3.64 7.70
N PRO A 136 -1.95 4.68 7.43
CA PRO A 136 -2.04 5.30 6.10
C PRO A 136 -0.78 6.08 5.71
N HIS A 137 0.19 6.23 6.60
CA HIS A 137 1.51 6.75 6.24
C HIS A 137 2.30 5.81 5.35
N TYR A 138 2.08 4.50 5.46
CA TYR A 138 2.83 3.48 4.73
C TYR A 138 2.09 2.92 3.53
N PHE A 139 0.80 2.64 3.65
CA PHE A 139 0.00 2.15 2.54
C PHE A 139 -1.47 2.53 2.68
N PHE A 140 -2.16 2.63 1.55
CA PHE A 140 -3.60 2.94 1.52
C PHE A 140 -4.20 2.54 0.16
N LYS A 141 -5.41 2.05 0.17
CA LYS A 141 -6.18 1.78 -1.04
C LYS A 141 -7.23 2.88 -1.23
N GLY A 142 -7.14 3.59 -2.35
CA GLY A 142 -7.98 4.76 -2.60
C GLY A 142 -7.28 6.08 -2.33
N SER A 143 -8.04 7.14 -2.01
CA SER A 143 -7.50 8.48 -1.79
C SER A 143 -7.45 8.86 -0.32
N ARG A 144 -6.23 9.05 0.20
CA ARG A 144 -6.03 9.59 1.57
C ARG A 144 -6.57 10.99 1.73
N MET A 145 -6.56 11.80 0.68
CA MET A 145 -7.09 13.17 0.72
C MET A 145 -8.60 13.19 0.93
N ILE A 146 -9.32 12.21 0.38
CA ILE A 146 -10.76 12.06 0.61
C ILE A 146 -11.03 11.53 2.02
N LYS A 147 -10.25 10.56 2.48
CA LYS A 147 -10.43 9.94 3.80
C LYS A 147 -10.08 10.89 4.94
N TYR A 148 -9.02 11.70 4.78
CA TYR A 148 -8.48 12.60 5.80
C TYR A 148 -8.36 14.03 5.26
N PRO A 149 -9.47 14.71 4.90
CA PRO A 149 -9.41 16.02 4.26
C PRO A 149 -8.79 17.11 5.14
N ASP A 150 -8.94 17.00 6.46
CA ASP A 150 -8.37 17.90 7.47
C ASP A 150 -6.84 17.78 7.62
N LYS A 151 -6.23 16.71 7.07
CA LYS A 151 -4.79 16.47 7.09
C LYS A 151 -4.08 16.95 5.82
N VAL A 152 -4.83 17.36 4.82
CA VAL A 152 -4.25 17.85 3.55
C VAL A 152 -3.62 19.22 3.77
N LYS A 153 -2.31 19.31 3.48
CA LYS A 153 -1.57 20.58 3.52
C LYS A 153 -1.00 20.86 2.14
N PHE A 154 -1.41 21.95 1.56
CA PHE A 154 -0.80 22.43 0.32
C PHE A 154 0.47 23.20 0.65
N LYS A 155 1.60 22.76 0.08
CA LYS A 155 2.83 23.55 0.17
C LYS A 155 2.63 24.81 -0.67
N ASN A 156 2.62 25.96 -0.02
CA ASN A 156 2.77 27.21 -0.73
C ASN A 156 4.15 27.20 -1.41
N LYS A 157 4.15 27.32 -2.73
CA LYS A 157 5.40 27.54 -3.48
C LYS A 157 5.88 28.96 -3.29
#